data_57ab38fb17a1c1eac2d8ce9fe2315a05
#
_entry.id   57ab38fb17a1c1eac2d8ce9fe2315a05
#
_cell.length_a   1.000
_cell.length_b   1.000
_cell.length_c   1.000
_cell.angle_alpha   90.00
_cell.angle_beta   90.00
_cell.angle_gamma   90.00
#
_symmetry.space_group_name_H-M   'P 1'
#
loop_
_entity.id
_entity.type
_entity.pdbx_description
1 polymer ?
#
loop_
_entity_poly.entity_id
_entity_poly.type
_entity_poly.pdbx_seq_one_letter_code
_entity_poly.pdbx_strand_id
1 'polypeptide(L)'
;SRNRWLPIIATSVLFGLMHALNPEVKEYGFLTMMPQYIFMGLIFAIPAVMDDGIEVAIGAHVANNIFLSVFLTTSDSALQTPAMYEQINIYPWKDFGGLVIMAAIYLSAMALIYKWKDIRKLYGRIYPVPEVV
;
A
#
# COMPACT_ATOMS: atom_id res chain seq x y z
N SER A 1 11.29 -18.58 3.71
CA SER A 1 10.87 -18.28 5.10
C SER A 1 9.52 -18.92 5.37
N ARG A 2 9.33 -19.51 6.54
CA ARG A 2 8.03 -20.03 6.97
C ARG A 2 7.18 -18.96 7.69
N ASN A 3 7.72 -17.78 7.90
CA ASN A 3 7.03 -16.68 8.58
C ASN A 3 6.30 -15.81 7.57
N ARG A 4 5.04 -15.49 7.81
CA ARG A 4 4.21 -14.64 6.92
C ARG A 4 4.59 -13.17 6.97
N TRP A 5 5.06 -12.66 8.12
CA TRP A 5 5.45 -11.27 8.27
C TRP A 5 6.68 -10.87 7.41
N LEU A 6 7.60 -11.83 7.17
CA LEU A 6 8.80 -11.53 6.37
C LEU A 6 8.49 -11.19 4.91
N PRO A 7 7.66 -11.97 4.18
CA PRO A 7 7.18 -11.56 2.86
C PRO A 7 6.46 -10.20 2.87
N ILE A 8 5.61 -9.93 3.88
CA ILE A 8 4.92 -8.64 4.00
C ILE A 8 5.92 -7.49 4.00
N ILE A 9 6.92 -7.53 4.89
CA ILE A 9 7.93 -6.47 4.98
C ILE A 9 8.77 -6.40 3.70
N ALA A 10 9.25 -7.55 3.19
CA ALA A 10 10.09 -7.59 2.01
C ALA A 10 9.37 -7.01 0.77
N THR A 11 8.13 -7.41 0.53
CA THR A 11 7.34 -6.89 -0.61
C THR A 11 6.99 -5.41 -0.43
N SER A 12 6.72 -4.95 0.80
CA SER A 12 6.46 -3.54 1.07
C SER A 12 7.70 -2.67 0.82
N VAL A 13 8.87 -3.12 1.22
CA VAL A 13 10.14 -2.44 0.94
C VAL A 13 10.42 -2.43 -0.57
N LEU A 14 10.26 -3.56 -1.25
CA LEU A 14 10.42 -3.64 -2.70
C LEU A 14 9.44 -2.71 -3.43
N PHE A 15 8.17 -2.68 -3.00
CA PHE A 15 7.17 -1.75 -3.53
C PHE A 15 7.64 -0.30 -3.40
N GLY A 16 8.13 0.10 -2.23
CA GLY A 16 8.69 1.43 -2.03
C GLY A 16 9.88 1.71 -2.95
N LEU A 17 10.84 0.78 -3.05
CA LEU A 17 12.03 0.93 -3.88
C LEU A 17 11.71 1.04 -5.37
N MET A 18 10.64 0.42 -5.87
CA MET A 18 10.18 0.58 -7.26
C MET A 18 9.74 2.02 -7.57
N HIS A 19 9.41 2.81 -6.55
CA HIS A 19 9.02 4.22 -6.66
C HIS A 19 10.17 5.19 -6.40
N ALA A 20 11.39 4.68 -6.14
CA ALA A 20 12.53 5.51 -5.74
C ALA A 20 12.97 6.54 -6.80
N LEU A 21 12.61 6.33 -8.06
CA LEU A 21 12.93 7.24 -9.17
C LEU A 21 11.76 8.16 -9.56
N ASN A 22 10.68 8.14 -8.82
CA ASN A 22 9.53 9.02 -9.08
C ASN A 22 9.91 10.49 -8.89
N PRO A 23 9.28 11.43 -9.64
CA PRO A 23 9.54 12.86 -9.53
C PRO A 23 9.39 13.39 -8.11
N GLU A 24 8.40 12.93 -7.36
CA GLU A 24 8.15 13.34 -5.97
C GLU A 24 9.33 13.00 -5.04
N VAL A 25 10.03 11.89 -5.31
CA VAL A 25 11.22 11.52 -4.53
C VAL A 25 12.37 12.47 -4.79
N LYS A 26 12.51 12.95 -6.03
CA LYS A 26 13.51 13.95 -6.40
C LYS A 26 13.21 15.30 -5.76
N GLU A 27 11.93 15.70 -5.71
CA GLU A 27 11.49 17.01 -5.19
C GLU A 27 11.54 17.06 -3.66
N TYR A 28 10.95 16.05 -2.99
CA TYR A 28 10.78 16.07 -1.52
C TYR A 28 11.82 15.26 -0.76
N GLY A 29 12.68 14.55 -1.46
CA GLY A 29 13.78 13.77 -0.89
C GLY A 29 13.42 12.31 -0.58
N PHE A 30 14.41 11.45 -0.77
CA PHE A 30 14.28 10.00 -0.61
C PHE A 30 13.79 9.60 0.80
N LEU A 31 14.41 10.16 1.85
CA LEU A 31 14.05 9.82 3.25
C LEU A 31 12.65 10.29 3.65
N THR A 32 12.10 11.26 2.94
CA THR A 32 10.75 11.77 3.16
C THR A 32 9.70 10.91 2.47
N MET A 33 9.97 10.50 1.23
CA MET A 33 8.98 9.82 0.41
C MET A 33 8.99 8.29 0.58
N MET A 34 10.15 7.68 0.82
CA MET A 34 10.24 6.22 0.96
C MET A 34 9.38 5.64 2.07
N PRO A 35 9.29 6.22 3.28
CA PRO A 35 8.38 5.73 4.31
C PRO A 35 6.92 5.65 3.84
N GLN A 36 6.47 6.61 3.03
CA GLN A 36 5.11 6.65 2.50
C GLN A 36 4.86 5.51 1.50
N TYR A 37 5.78 5.31 0.56
CA TYR A 37 5.68 4.23 -0.43
C TYR A 37 5.80 2.84 0.22
N ILE A 38 6.71 2.67 1.19
CA ILE A 38 6.83 1.40 1.93
C ILE A 38 5.55 1.13 2.74
N PHE A 39 4.98 2.17 3.35
CA PHE A 39 3.72 2.07 4.08
C PHE A 39 2.54 1.73 3.14
N MET A 40 2.50 2.30 1.93
CA MET A 40 1.54 1.92 0.89
C MET A 40 1.67 0.43 0.53
N GLY A 41 2.89 -0.05 0.33
CA GLY A 41 3.16 -1.47 0.12
C GLY A 41 2.62 -2.35 1.26
N LEU A 42 2.76 -1.89 2.50
CA LEU A 42 2.22 -2.58 3.69
C LEU A 42 0.68 -2.62 3.66
N ILE A 43 0.02 -1.51 3.30
CA ILE A 43 -1.45 -1.42 3.18
C ILE A 43 -1.97 -2.45 2.17
N PHE A 44 -1.26 -2.69 1.07
CA PHE A 44 -1.64 -3.68 0.06
C PHE A 44 -1.27 -5.12 0.46
N ALA A 45 -0.15 -5.31 1.15
CA ALA A 45 0.30 -6.64 1.56
C ALA A 45 -0.57 -7.27 2.65
N ILE A 46 -1.15 -6.47 3.55
CA ILE A 46 -2.01 -6.96 4.64
C ILE A 46 -3.24 -7.72 4.10
N PRO A 47 -4.08 -7.13 3.22
CA PRO A 47 -5.21 -7.86 2.63
C PRO A 47 -4.78 -9.13 1.88
N ALA A 48 -3.68 -9.06 1.12
CA ALA A 48 -3.19 -10.21 0.38
C ALA A 48 -2.88 -11.41 1.29
N VAL A 49 -2.33 -11.16 2.48
CA VAL A 49 -2.07 -12.23 3.46
C VAL A 49 -3.34 -12.64 4.20
N MET A 50 -4.23 -11.70 4.50
CA MET A 50 -5.47 -12.01 5.23
C MET A 50 -6.44 -12.85 4.40
N ASP A 51 -6.50 -12.61 3.09
CA ASP A 51 -7.42 -13.30 2.16
C ASP A 51 -6.78 -14.46 1.41
N ASP A 52 -5.47 -14.72 1.63
CA ASP A 52 -4.67 -15.72 0.88
C ASP A 52 -4.72 -15.51 -0.65
N GLY A 53 -4.84 -14.24 -1.09
CA GLY A 53 -4.96 -13.84 -2.50
C GLY A 53 -4.50 -12.40 -2.72
N ILE A 54 -4.15 -12.07 -3.96
CA ILE A 54 -3.63 -10.74 -4.34
C ILE A 54 -4.69 -9.83 -4.95
N GLU A 55 -5.91 -10.32 -5.16
CA GLU A 55 -6.97 -9.64 -5.91
C GLU A 55 -7.37 -8.31 -5.26
N VAL A 56 -7.54 -8.32 -3.93
CA VAL A 56 -7.88 -7.11 -3.16
C VAL A 56 -6.73 -6.11 -3.20
N ALA A 57 -5.49 -6.57 -3.11
CA ALA A 57 -4.31 -5.71 -3.18
C ALA A 57 -4.17 -5.04 -4.56
N ILE A 58 -4.34 -5.81 -5.64
CA ILE A 58 -4.33 -5.29 -7.02
C ILE A 58 -5.48 -4.30 -7.20
N GLY A 59 -6.69 -4.67 -6.79
CA GLY A 59 -7.87 -3.80 -6.92
C GLY A 59 -7.69 -2.47 -6.18
N ALA A 60 -7.16 -2.49 -4.96
CA ALA A 60 -6.89 -1.29 -4.18
C ALA A 60 -5.81 -0.41 -4.83
N HIS A 61 -4.73 -1.00 -5.33
CA HIS A 61 -3.66 -0.26 -6.02
C HIS A 61 -4.18 0.39 -7.31
N VAL A 62 -4.92 -0.36 -8.12
CA VAL A 62 -5.55 0.17 -9.34
C VAL A 62 -6.54 1.29 -9.01
N ALA A 63 -7.39 1.10 -8.01
CA ALA A 63 -8.35 2.13 -7.60
C ALA A 63 -7.65 3.41 -7.11
N ASN A 64 -6.57 3.28 -6.34
CA ASN A 64 -5.75 4.42 -5.93
C ASN A 64 -5.16 5.16 -7.14
N ASN A 65 -4.59 4.45 -8.10
CA ASN A 65 -4.00 5.07 -9.28
C ASN A 65 -5.05 5.73 -10.18
N ILE A 66 -6.22 5.12 -10.34
CA ILE A 66 -7.36 5.74 -11.05
C ILE A 66 -7.79 7.01 -10.32
N PHE A 67 -7.92 6.97 -8.98
CA PHE A 67 -8.31 8.14 -8.21
C PHE A 67 -7.32 9.29 -8.41
N LEU A 68 -6.02 9.02 -8.29
CA LEU A 68 -4.98 10.02 -8.51
C LEU A 68 -4.93 10.53 -9.95
N SER A 69 -5.20 9.65 -10.94
CA SER A 69 -5.16 10.05 -12.35
C SER A 69 -6.38 10.87 -12.79
N VAL A 70 -7.54 10.67 -12.14
CA VAL A 70 -8.81 11.28 -12.57
C VAL A 70 -9.23 12.43 -11.66
N PHE A 71 -9.08 12.26 -10.36
CA PHE A 71 -9.64 13.22 -9.40
C PHE A 71 -8.60 14.14 -8.76
N LEU A 72 -7.42 13.66 -8.43
CA LEU A 72 -6.44 14.45 -7.69
C LEU A 72 -5.02 14.20 -8.20
N THR A 73 -4.38 15.22 -8.70
CA THR A 73 -2.96 15.17 -9.10
C THR A 73 -2.13 16.19 -8.34
N THR A 74 -0.82 16.12 -8.51
CA THR A 74 0.14 17.13 -8.08
C THR A 74 1.07 17.45 -9.25
N SER A 75 1.68 18.65 -9.27
CA SER A 75 2.64 19.04 -10.30
C SER A 75 3.80 18.06 -10.45
N ASP A 76 4.16 17.40 -9.37
CA ASP A 76 5.32 16.51 -9.28
C ASP A 76 4.92 15.02 -9.30
N SER A 77 3.64 14.73 -9.61
CA SER A 77 3.14 13.35 -9.65
C SER A 77 3.81 12.53 -10.74
N ALA A 78 4.12 11.26 -10.44
CA ALA A 78 4.54 10.29 -11.44
C ALA A 78 3.46 10.03 -12.49
N LEU A 79 2.19 10.23 -12.13
CA LEU A 79 1.02 10.12 -13.03
C LEU A 79 0.62 11.51 -13.53
N GLN A 80 1.25 11.97 -14.60
CA GLN A 80 0.97 13.27 -15.23
C GLN A 80 -0.31 13.21 -16.07
N THR A 81 -1.45 13.40 -15.43
CA THR A 81 -2.78 13.37 -16.06
C THR A 81 -3.54 14.66 -15.77
N PRO A 82 -4.45 15.10 -16.65
CA PRO A 82 -5.32 16.24 -16.39
C PRO A 82 -6.44 15.83 -15.42
N ALA A 83 -6.11 15.68 -14.13
CA ALA A 83 -7.08 15.36 -13.10
C ALA A 83 -8.04 16.54 -12.83
N MET A 84 -9.16 16.27 -12.18
CA MET A 84 -10.18 17.28 -11.86
C MET A 84 -9.69 18.33 -10.85
N TYR A 85 -8.80 17.93 -9.95
CA TYR A 85 -8.21 18.78 -8.92
C TYR A 85 -6.70 18.64 -8.90
N GLU A 86 -5.99 19.73 -8.66
CA GLU A 86 -4.55 19.75 -8.44
C GLU A 86 -4.27 20.21 -7.02
N GLN A 87 -3.50 19.42 -6.27
CA GLN A 87 -3.00 19.81 -4.97
C GLN A 87 -1.75 20.68 -5.16
N ILE A 88 -1.87 21.99 -4.92
CA ILE A 88 -0.79 22.95 -5.13
C ILE A 88 0.21 22.93 -3.97
N ASN A 89 -0.28 22.82 -2.73
CA ASN A 89 0.57 22.80 -1.54
C ASN A 89 0.75 21.37 -1.02
N ILE A 90 1.94 20.84 -1.18
CA ILE A 90 2.29 19.50 -0.75
C ILE A 90 3.08 19.58 0.55
N TYR A 91 2.59 18.89 1.56
CA TYR A 91 3.24 18.75 2.87
C TYR A 91 3.44 17.27 3.17
N PRO A 92 4.54 16.64 2.73
CA PRO A 92 4.69 15.17 2.73
C PRO A 92 4.36 14.49 4.05
N TRP A 93 4.73 15.10 5.19
CA TRP A 93 4.44 14.51 6.50
C TRP A 93 2.98 14.66 6.93
N LYS A 94 2.28 15.73 6.50
CA LYS A 94 0.83 15.86 6.72
C LYS A 94 0.07 14.90 5.83
N ASP A 95 0.51 14.78 4.57
CA ASP A 95 -0.08 13.87 3.60
C ASP A 95 0.14 12.40 4.04
N PHE A 96 1.30 12.10 4.63
CA PHE A 96 1.53 10.80 5.27
C PHE A 96 0.58 10.55 6.46
N GLY A 97 0.31 11.56 7.28
CA GLY A 97 -0.71 11.48 8.34
C GLY A 97 -2.10 11.15 7.77
N GLY A 98 -2.48 11.80 6.69
CA GLY A 98 -3.71 11.50 5.94
C GLY A 98 -3.75 10.06 5.41
N LEU A 99 -2.63 9.60 4.84
CA LEU A 99 -2.49 8.23 4.37
C LEU A 99 -2.66 7.20 5.50
N VAL A 100 -2.13 7.46 6.70
CA VAL A 100 -2.31 6.59 7.87
C VAL A 100 -3.78 6.50 8.28
N ILE A 101 -4.50 7.62 8.29
CA ILE A 101 -5.94 7.66 8.60
C ILE A 101 -6.72 6.87 7.53
N MET A 102 -6.44 7.12 6.25
CA MET A 102 -7.07 6.39 5.15
C MET A 102 -6.79 4.88 5.21
N ALA A 103 -5.56 4.49 5.56
CA ALA A 103 -5.19 3.10 5.76
C ALA A 103 -6.00 2.43 6.88
N ALA A 104 -6.18 3.12 8.00
CA ALA A 104 -6.98 2.62 9.12
C ALA A 104 -8.45 2.41 8.70
N ILE A 105 -9.04 3.36 7.98
CA ILE A 105 -10.41 3.24 7.46
C ILE A 105 -10.51 2.09 6.46
N TYR A 106 -9.60 2.03 5.49
CA TYR A 106 -9.58 1.00 4.45
C TYR A 106 -9.43 -0.41 5.05
N LEU A 107 -8.42 -0.63 5.89
CA LEU A 107 -8.18 -1.94 6.50
C LEU A 107 -9.32 -2.36 7.42
N SER A 108 -9.95 -1.42 8.14
CA SER A 108 -11.14 -1.69 8.95
C SER A 108 -12.32 -2.11 8.07
N ALA A 109 -12.57 -1.40 6.96
CA ALA A 109 -13.61 -1.76 6.01
C ALA A 109 -13.38 -3.14 5.39
N MET A 110 -12.13 -3.43 4.98
CA MET A 110 -11.77 -4.76 4.45
C MET A 110 -11.97 -5.85 5.49
N ALA A 111 -11.54 -5.62 6.73
CA ALA A 111 -11.74 -6.57 7.83
C ALA A 111 -13.21 -6.90 8.06
N LEU A 112 -14.11 -5.91 7.94
CA LEU A 112 -15.55 -6.09 8.09
C LEU A 112 -16.17 -6.82 6.89
N ILE A 113 -15.82 -6.40 5.68
CA ILE A 113 -16.36 -6.97 4.42
C ILE A 113 -15.93 -8.43 4.26
N TYR A 114 -14.64 -8.70 4.42
CA TYR A 114 -14.06 -10.04 4.26
C TYR A 114 -14.07 -10.86 5.55
N LYS A 115 -14.65 -10.30 6.65
CA LYS A 115 -14.85 -11.00 7.92
C LYS A 115 -13.54 -11.61 8.47
N TRP A 116 -12.47 -10.82 8.49
CA TRP A 116 -11.18 -11.27 9.03
C TRP A 116 -11.32 -11.65 10.51
N LYS A 117 -11.16 -12.92 10.82
CA LYS A 117 -11.39 -13.46 12.18
C LYS A 117 -10.12 -13.55 13.01
N ASP A 118 -8.97 -13.75 12.36
CA ASP A 118 -7.71 -14.00 13.08
C ASP A 118 -6.56 -13.17 12.51
N ILE A 119 -6.27 -12.05 13.16
CA ILE A 119 -5.16 -11.17 12.83
C ILE A 119 -3.79 -11.85 13.03
N ARG A 120 -3.71 -12.95 13.81
CA ARG A 120 -2.46 -13.70 14.00
C ARG A 120 -1.96 -14.30 12.70
N LYS A 121 -2.82 -14.39 11.69
CA LYS A 121 -2.45 -14.82 10.34
C LYS A 121 -1.28 -13.98 9.77
N LEU A 122 -1.18 -12.69 10.11
CA LEU A 122 -0.12 -11.78 9.65
C LEU A 122 1.28 -12.17 10.13
N TYR A 123 1.40 -12.77 11.31
CA TYR A 123 2.69 -13.15 11.90
C TYR A 123 2.81 -14.64 12.18
N GLY A 124 1.81 -15.43 11.78
CA GLY A 124 1.83 -16.88 11.89
C GLY A 124 2.87 -17.54 11.00
N ARG A 125 3.07 -18.84 11.22
CA ARG A 125 3.91 -19.66 10.37
C ARG A 125 3.07 -20.33 9.27
N ILE A 126 3.66 -20.48 8.09
CA ILE A 126 3.11 -21.29 7.02
C ILE A 126 3.53 -22.73 7.29
N TYR A 127 2.55 -23.61 7.51
CA TYR A 127 2.79 -25.04 7.59
C TYR A 127 2.67 -25.64 6.20
N PRO A 128 3.54 -26.61 5.81
CA PRO A 128 3.35 -27.33 4.56
C PRO A 128 1.99 -28.05 4.60
N VAL A 129 1.27 -28.00 3.49
CA VAL A 129 0.06 -28.81 3.32
C VAL A 129 0.50 -30.28 3.41
N PRO A 130 -0.16 -31.13 4.24
CA PRO A 130 0.14 -32.56 4.25
C PRO A 130 -0.05 -33.10 2.84
N GLU A 131 0.95 -33.82 2.32
CA GLU A 131 0.77 -34.57 1.07
C GLU A 131 -0.37 -35.56 1.26
N VAL A 132 -1.41 -35.39 0.47
CA VAL A 132 -2.51 -36.36 0.41
C VAL A 132 -1.95 -37.58 -0.32
N VAL A 133 -1.58 -38.61 0.46
CA VAL A 133 -1.15 -39.93 -0.05
C VAL A 133 -2.36 -40.70 -0.51
#